data_06d522c7d7f56e21372b43d8a4b62096
#
_entry.id   06d522c7d7f56e21372b43d8a4b62096
#
_cell.length_a   1.000
_cell.length_b   1.000
_cell.length_c   1.000
_cell.angle_alpha   90.00
_cell.angle_beta   90.00
_cell.angle_gamma   90.00
#
_symmetry.space_group_name_H-M   'P 1'
#
loop_
_entity.id
_entity.type
_entity.pdbx_description
1 polymer ?
#
loop_
_entity_poly.entity_id
_entity_poly.type
_entity_poly.pdbx_seq_one_letter_code
_entity_poly.pdbx_strand_id
1 'polypeptide(L)'
;MGRTPLFRLLQRAAAIARASRHVRMPLDEFHDMVRTQRFDRRRRRLLQGAGASALLSGCSSVPNPMRAGTDDEVVIVGAGIAGLTSAWRLRQQGVRVRVFEAQERIGGRMLSLRNHFADDQVIELGGELIDTGHARIRALAGELGIALDDLLDGDRDHDTWFFDGRAIGEAELVRAFVPVAAAIERDLASAGDGSYDHQDSNPAFRALDAMSITQWFDRNGVSGWLRKLLDVAYTTEMGLEIDQQSALNFLTFVGTEDKDAFRIFGESDERFHVRGGNDLIPRTLAAKMTDAIETGHVLEAIRDEAGGYVLAFRKGAATREVRA
;
A
#
# COMPACT_ATOMS: atom_id res chain seq x y z
N MET A 1 1.69 0.46 1.27
CA MET A 1 1.73 -0.32 2.51
C MET A 1 0.83 -1.53 2.30
N GLY A 2 1.37 -2.74 2.43
CA GLY A 2 0.58 -3.97 2.29
C GLY A 2 -0.34 -4.08 3.50
N ARG A 3 -1.63 -4.28 3.25
CA ARG A 3 -2.62 -4.45 4.31
C ARG A 3 -2.88 -5.94 4.47
N THR A 4 -2.66 -6.47 5.68
CA THR A 4 -2.88 -7.89 5.95
C THR A 4 -4.35 -8.30 5.72
N PRO A 5 -4.66 -9.58 5.43
CA PRO A 5 -6.04 -10.08 5.36
C PRO A 5 -6.86 -9.73 6.61
N LEU A 6 -6.22 -9.78 7.79
CA LEU A 6 -6.82 -9.39 9.06
C LEU A 6 -7.26 -7.93 9.04
N PHE A 7 -6.44 -7.05 8.52
CA PHE A 7 -6.74 -5.64 8.46
C PHE A 7 -7.95 -5.34 7.56
N ARG A 8 -8.03 -5.98 6.39
CA ARG A 8 -9.22 -5.90 5.51
C ARG A 8 -10.50 -6.36 6.20
N LEU A 9 -10.41 -7.42 7.01
CA LEU A 9 -11.54 -7.91 7.78
C LEU A 9 -12.00 -6.90 8.82
N LEU A 10 -11.09 -6.25 9.54
CA LEU A 10 -11.40 -5.22 10.53
C LEU A 10 -12.05 -3.98 9.89
N GLN A 11 -11.52 -3.50 8.76
CA GLN A 11 -12.15 -2.42 7.99
C GLN A 11 -13.56 -2.80 7.55
N ARG A 12 -13.74 -4.03 7.08
CA ARG A 12 -15.04 -4.57 6.69
C ARG A 12 -16.00 -4.63 7.87
N ALA A 13 -15.55 -5.12 9.02
CA ALA A 13 -16.35 -5.18 10.24
C ALA A 13 -16.82 -3.79 10.67
N ALA A 14 -15.93 -2.79 10.67
CA ALA A 14 -16.27 -1.42 10.98
C ALA A 14 -17.28 -0.82 9.99
N ALA A 15 -17.09 -1.06 8.69
CA ALA A 15 -17.98 -0.58 7.64
C ALA A 15 -19.39 -1.19 7.73
N ILE A 16 -19.49 -2.50 7.96
CA ILE A 16 -20.76 -3.20 8.15
C ILE A 16 -21.49 -2.67 9.39
N ALA A 17 -20.79 -2.51 10.51
CA ALA A 17 -21.34 -2.01 11.75
C ALA A 17 -21.86 -0.56 11.62
N ARG A 18 -21.15 0.31 10.89
CA ARG A 18 -21.60 1.67 10.58
C ARG A 18 -22.85 1.70 9.73
N ALA A 19 -22.86 0.92 8.64
CA ALA A 19 -23.97 0.92 7.71
C ALA A 19 -25.25 0.30 8.32
N SER A 20 -25.14 -0.76 9.13
CA SER A 20 -26.26 -1.33 9.88
C SER A 20 -26.95 -0.28 10.75
N ARG A 21 -26.18 0.56 11.46
CA ARG A 21 -26.71 1.67 12.27
C ARG A 21 -27.35 2.77 11.43
N HIS A 22 -26.74 3.10 10.31
CA HIS A 22 -27.23 4.16 9.41
C HIS A 22 -28.57 3.81 8.78
N VAL A 23 -28.76 2.55 8.36
CA VAL A 23 -30.05 2.05 7.80
C VAL A 23 -31.03 1.61 8.89
N ARG A 24 -30.67 1.68 10.17
CA ARG A 24 -31.48 1.21 11.32
C ARG A 24 -31.95 -0.26 11.17
N MET A 25 -31.12 -1.12 10.60
CA MET A 25 -31.37 -2.53 10.39
C MET A 25 -30.58 -3.35 11.43
N PRO A 26 -31.11 -4.45 12.00
CA PRO A 26 -30.33 -5.35 12.83
C PRO A 26 -29.06 -5.82 12.14
N LEU A 27 -27.95 -5.93 12.90
CA LEU A 27 -26.63 -6.20 12.34
C LEU A 27 -26.58 -7.53 11.57
N ASP A 28 -27.23 -8.57 12.10
CA ASP A 28 -27.27 -9.89 11.48
C ASP A 28 -28.02 -9.87 10.15
N GLU A 29 -29.16 -9.20 10.11
CA GLU A 29 -29.95 -9.02 8.89
C GLU A 29 -29.20 -8.19 7.84
N PHE A 30 -28.52 -7.13 8.25
CA PHE A 30 -27.71 -6.32 7.38
C PHE A 30 -26.50 -7.09 6.83
N HIS A 31 -25.84 -7.90 7.66
CA HIS A 31 -24.73 -8.74 7.26
C HIS A 31 -25.16 -9.79 6.20
N ASP A 32 -26.31 -10.44 6.43
CA ASP A 32 -26.85 -11.42 5.49
C ASP A 32 -27.29 -10.78 4.15
N MET A 33 -27.88 -9.60 4.19
CA MET A 33 -28.20 -8.81 2.99
C MET A 33 -26.94 -8.49 2.18
N VAL A 34 -25.89 -8.04 2.82
CA VAL A 34 -24.61 -7.73 2.18
C VAL A 34 -23.96 -8.97 1.58
N ARG A 35 -24.01 -10.11 2.27
CA ARG A 35 -23.52 -11.40 1.79
C ARG A 35 -24.27 -11.87 0.54
N THR A 36 -25.60 -11.74 0.54
CA THR A 36 -26.46 -12.10 -0.59
C THR A 36 -26.24 -11.20 -1.82
N GLN A 37 -26.05 -9.89 -1.61
CA GLN A 37 -25.75 -8.94 -2.70
C GLN A 37 -24.40 -9.19 -3.38
N ARG A 38 -23.41 -9.77 -2.68
CA ARG A 38 -22.14 -10.20 -3.26
C ARG A 38 -22.32 -11.26 -4.34
N PHE A 39 -23.18 -12.24 -4.09
CA PHE A 39 -23.44 -13.33 -5.03
C PHE A 39 -24.03 -12.80 -6.35
N ASP A 40 -24.94 -11.83 -6.27
CA ASP A 40 -25.58 -11.21 -7.43
C ASP A 40 -24.64 -10.30 -8.25
N ARG A 41 -23.69 -9.61 -7.59
CA ARG A 41 -22.71 -8.76 -8.27
C ARG A 41 -21.67 -9.55 -9.07
N ARG A 42 -21.27 -10.73 -8.60
CA ARG A 42 -20.41 -11.65 -9.37
C ARG A 42 -21.09 -12.09 -10.67
N ARG A 43 -22.37 -12.43 -10.60
CA ARG A 43 -23.19 -12.81 -11.77
C ARG A 43 -23.37 -11.64 -12.77
N ARG A 44 -23.54 -10.42 -12.28
CA ARG A 44 -23.63 -9.20 -13.10
C ARG A 44 -22.29 -8.85 -13.79
N ARG A 45 -21.15 -8.99 -13.14
CA ARG A 45 -19.84 -8.72 -13.73
C ARG A 45 -19.47 -9.69 -14.84
N LEU A 46 -19.85 -10.95 -14.74
CA LEU A 46 -19.72 -11.95 -15.80
C LEU A 46 -20.52 -11.57 -17.05
N LEU A 47 -21.68 -10.94 -16.89
CA LEU A 47 -22.54 -10.50 -18.00
C LEU A 47 -22.11 -9.14 -18.59
N GLN A 48 -21.40 -8.30 -17.83
CA GLN A 48 -20.89 -6.98 -18.29
C GLN A 48 -19.52 -7.04 -18.96
N GLY A 49 -18.72 -8.09 -18.69
CA GLY A 49 -17.39 -8.27 -19.30
C GLY A 49 -17.43 -8.61 -20.79
N ALA A 50 -18.58 -9.01 -21.33
CA ALA A 50 -18.74 -9.36 -22.75
C ALA A 50 -19.06 -8.15 -23.67
N GLY A 51 -19.34 -6.96 -23.09
CA GLY A 51 -19.78 -5.78 -23.85
C GLY A 51 -18.79 -4.60 -23.94
N ALA A 52 -17.65 -4.64 -23.25
CA ALA A 52 -16.80 -3.45 -23.07
C ALA A 52 -15.53 -3.39 -23.94
N SER A 53 -15.38 -4.24 -24.95
CA SER A 53 -14.18 -4.29 -25.80
C SER A 53 -14.15 -3.29 -26.98
N ALA A 54 -15.07 -2.36 -27.08
CA ALA A 54 -15.24 -1.56 -28.30
C ALA A 54 -14.97 -0.06 -28.21
N LEU A 55 -14.57 0.53 -27.08
CA LEU A 55 -14.41 1.99 -26.98
C LEU A 55 -13.14 2.43 -26.22
N LEU A 56 -11.95 2.12 -26.72
CA LEU A 56 -10.71 2.80 -26.30
C LEU A 56 -9.78 3.03 -27.50
N SER A 57 -10.24 3.88 -28.43
CA SER A 57 -9.36 4.53 -29.41
C SER A 57 -9.58 6.04 -29.30
N GLY A 58 -8.88 6.64 -28.35
CA GLY A 58 -8.84 8.08 -28.17
C GLY A 58 -7.48 8.47 -27.63
N CYS A 59 -6.47 8.53 -28.51
CA CYS A 59 -5.18 9.14 -28.17
C CYS A 59 -5.40 10.65 -27.97
N SER A 60 -5.51 11.12 -26.73
CA SER A 60 -5.27 12.50 -26.42
C SER A 60 -3.74 12.69 -26.31
N SER A 61 -3.16 13.31 -27.31
CA SER A 61 -1.80 13.82 -27.29
C SER A 61 -1.70 14.90 -26.22
N VAL A 62 -1.10 14.55 -25.07
CA VAL A 62 -0.63 15.54 -24.11
C VAL A 62 0.53 16.30 -24.76
N PRO A 63 0.50 17.66 -24.83
CA PRO A 63 1.63 18.41 -25.36
C PRO A 63 2.87 18.08 -24.55
N ASN A 64 3.95 17.67 -25.22
CA ASN A 64 5.24 17.42 -24.62
C ASN A 64 5.89 18.77 -24.23
N PRO A 65 6.00 19.16 -22.93
CA PRO A 65 6.51 20.47 -22.55
C PRO A 65 8.03 20.54 -22.38
N MET A 66 8.77 19.47 -22.65
CA MET A 66 10.23 19.48 -22.51
C MET A 66 10.93 18.84 -23.73
N ARG A 67 11.26 19.65 -24.71
CA ARG A 67 12.50 19.39 -25.42
C ARG A 67 13.64 19.82 -24.49
N ALA A 68 14.13 18.89 -23.67
CA ALA A 68 15.43 19.05 -23.03
C ALA A 68 16.45 19.33 -24.14
N GLY A 69 17.31 20.32 -23.98
CA GLY A 69 18.45 20.52 -24.84
C GLY A 69 19.23 19.20 -24.90
N THR A 70 19.86 18.90 -26.03
CA THR A 70 20.54 17.62 -26.29
C THR A 70 21.69 17.34 -25.33
N ASP A 71 22.01 18.25 -24.42
CA ASP A 71 23.14 18.17 -23.47
C ASP A 71 22.74 18.02 -21.99
N ASP A 72 21.45 18.19 -21.65
CA ASP A 72 21.01 18.07 -20.28
C ASP A 72 21.00 16.61 -19.80
N GLU A 73 21.65 16.35 -18.68
CA GLU A 73 21.68 15.05 -18.03
C GLU A 73 20.89 15.11 -16.71
N VAL A 74 19.97 14.17 -16.51
CA VAL A 74 19.20 14.04 -15.27
C VAL A 74 19.87 13.04 -14.34
N VAL A 75 20.22 13.50 -13.14
CA VAL A 75 20.75 12.65 -12.07
C VAL A 75 19.59 12.18 -11.18
N ILE A 76 19.47 10.86 -11.04
CA ILE A 76 18.45 10.21 -10.22
C ILE A 76 19.13 9.57 -9.02
N VAL A 77 18.64 9.85 -7.82
CA VAL A 77 19.13 9.26 -6.57
C VAL A 77 18.20 8.16 -6.09
N GLY A 78 18.74 6.95 -6.03
CA GLY A 78 18.03 5.73 -5.64
C GLY A 78 17.58 4.88 -6.82
N ALA A 79 18.03 3.62 -6.86
CA ALA A 79 17.61 2.61 -7.84
C ALA A 79 16.48 1.71 -7.31
N GLY A 80 15.55 2.27 -6.55
CA GLY A 80 14.26 1.65 -6.24
C GLY A 80 13.31 1.76 -7.42
N ILE A 81 12.10 1.18 -7.31
CA ILE A 81 11.11 1.15 -8.39
C ILE A 81 10.77 2.55 -8.94
N ALA A 82 10.70 3.56 -8.08
CA ALA A 82 10.41 4.94 -8.50
C ALA A 82 11.54 5.52 -9.36
N GLY A 83 12.80 5.43 -8.89
CA GLY A 83 13.96 5.94 -9.63
C GLY A 83 14.19 5.22 -10.95
N LEU A 84 14.09 3.88 -10.96
CA LEU A 84 14.24 3.08 -12.16
C LEU A 84 13.12 3.36 -13.18
N THR A 85 11.87 3.53 -12.73
CA THR A 85 10.77 3.90 -13.62
C THR A 85 10.95 5.29 -14.20
N SER A 86 11.41 6.27 -13.39
CA SER A 86 11.70 7.62 -13.85
C SER A 86 12.82 7.60 -14.90
N ALA A 87 13.93 6.89 -14.63
CA ALA A 87 15.03 6.73 -15.57
C ALA A 87 14.55 6.11 -16.88
N TRP A 88 13.77 5.04 -16.82
CA TRP A 88 13.20 4.37 -17.98
C TRP A 88 12.34 5.31 -18.85
N ARG A 89 11.43 6.06 -18.22
CA ARG A 89 10.54 7.00 -18.93
C ARG A 89 11.31 8.17 -19.56
N LEU A 90 12.31 8.72 -18.88
CA LEU A 90 13.16 9.78 -19.41
C LEU A 90 13.99 9.30 -20.60
N ARG A 91 14.59 8.11 -20.50
CA ARG A 91 15.34 7.53 -21.63
C ARG A 91 14.47 7.24 -22.85
N GLN A 92 13.23 6.82 -22.65
CA GLN A 92 12.28 6.65 -23.78
C GLN A 92 11.99 7.98 -24.50
N GLN A 93 12.21 9.12 -23.83
CA GLN A 93 12.08 10.46 -24.42
C GLN A 93 13.40 11.04 -24.94
N GLY A 94 14.47 10.24 -24.93
CA GLY A 94 15.80 10.66 -25.40
C GLY A 94 16.62 11.46 -24.38
N VAL A 95 16.17 11.56 -23.12
CA VAL A 95 16.92 12.26 -22.07
C VAL A 95 18.04 11.36 -21.56
N ARG A 96 19.26 11.93 -21.41
CA ARG A 96 20.36 11.23 -20.74
C ARG A 96 20.11 11.17 -19.25
N VAL A 97 20.35 10.00 -18.64
CA VAL A 97 20.13 9.80 -17.20
C VAL A 97 21.30 9.06 -16.57
N ARG A 98 21.60 9.43 -15.32
CA ARG A 98 22.44 8.61 -14.42
C ARG A 98 21.67 8.33 -13.13
N VAL A 99 21.77 7.08 -12.66
CA VAL A 99 21.12 6.63 -11.44
C VAL A 99 22.17 6.21 -10.43
N PHE A 100 22.17 6.82 -9.27
CA PHE A 100 23.07 6.47 -8.16
C PHE A 100 22.30 5.78 -7.05
N GLU A 101 22.78 4.61 -6.64
CA GLU A 101 22.18 3.78 -5.59
C GLU A 101 23.17 3.59 -4.43
N ALA A 102 22.68 3.81 -3.22
CA ALA A 102 23.52 3.70 -2.01
C ALA A 102 23.94 2.26 -1.69
N GLN A 103 23.05 1.29 -1.96
CA GLN A 103 23.35 -0.11 -1.72
C GLN A 103 24.06 -0.76 -2.93
N GLU A 104 24.64 -1.94 -2.72
CA GLU A 104 25.20 -2.74 -3.81
C GLU A 104 24.13 -3.46 -4.64
N ARG A 105 22.87 -3.37 -4.23
CA ARG A 105 21.71 -3.94 -4.92
C ARG A 105 20.72 -2.85 -5.34
N ILE A 106 19.98 -3.13 -6.40
CA ILE A 106 18.86 -2.32 -6.85
C ILE A 106 17.53 -2.83 -6.23
N GLY A 107 16.42 -2.14 -6.50
CA GLY A 107 15.05 -2.55 -6.14
C GLY A 107 14.52 -1.91 -4.85
N GLY A 108 15.40 -1.38 -3.99
CA GLY A 108 14.98 -0.69 -2.76
C GLY A 108 14.14 -1.60 -1.85
N ARG A 109 12.88 -1.25 -1.62
CA ARG A 109 11.92 -2.00 -0.80
C ARG A 109 11.23 -3.17 -1.53
N MET A 110 11.54 -3.43 -2.78
CA MET A 110 11.15 -4.65 -3.50
C MET A 110 12.34 -5.60 -3.48
N LEU A 111 12.22 -6.68 -2.73
CA LEU A 111 13.27 -7.67 -2.52
C LEU A 111 12.65 -9.04 -2.36
N SER A 112 12.91 -9.93 -3.31
CA SER A 112 12.45 -11.31 -3.29
C SER A 112 13.61 -12.24 -2.96
N LEU A 113 13.40 -13.16 -2.02
CA LEU A 113 14.36 -14.21 -1.65
C LEU A 113 14.06 -15.47 -2.44
N ARG A 114 15.08 -15.99 -3.13
CA ARG A 114 15.04 -17.21 -3.95
C ARG A 114 16.14 -18.17 -3.51
N ASN A 115 15.98 -19.44 -3.83
CA ASN A 115 16.97 -20.49 -3.57
C ASN A 115 17.34 -20.65 -2.08
N HIS A 116 16.44 -20.26 -1.18
CA HIS A 116 16.63 -20.41 0.27
C HIS A 116 15.79 -21.57 0.84
N PHE A 117 14.62 -21.78 0.31
CA PHE A 117 13.71 -22.86 0.68
C PHE A 117 13.68 -23.95 -0.40
N ALA A 118 13.18 -25.13 -0.05
CA ALA A 118 12.97 -26.23 -0.99
C ALA A 118 11.93 -25.86 -2.05
N ASP A 119 11.88 -26.61 -3.15
CA ASP A 119 10.86 -26.54 -4.20
C ASP A 119 10.77 -25.16 -4.89
N ASP A 120 11.92 -24.48 -5.05
CA ASP A 120 12.04 -23.18 -5.73
C ASP A 120 11.09 -22.09 -5.18
N GLN A 121 10.71 -22.18 -3.92
CA GLN A 121 9.84 -21.19 -3.28
C GLN A 121 10.49 -19.82 -3.29
N VAL A 122 9.67 -18.81 -3.61
CA VAL A 122 10.05 -17.40 -3.59
C VAL A 122 9.24 -16.69 -2.52
N ILE A 123 9.91 -15.97 -1.64
CA ILE A 123 9.26 -15.12 -0.63
C ILE A 123 9.69 -13.67 -0.79
N GLU A 124 8.80 -12.76 -0.43
CA GLU A 124 9.08 -11.33 -0.44
C GLU A 124 9.61 -10.89 0.93
N LEU A 125 10.77 -10.22 0.92
CA LEU A 125 11.34 -9.55 2.09
C LEU A 125 10.99 -8.05 2.13
N GLY A 126 10.12 -7.62 1.24
CA GLY A 126 9.70 -6.23 1.07
C GLY A 126 8.25 -6.15 0.59
N GLY A 127 7.98 -5.29 -0.41
CA GLY A 127 6.63 -5.13 -0.97
C GLY A 127 6.12 -6.44 -1.59
N GLU A 128 5.09 -7.01 -0.99
CA GLU A 128 4.64 -8.37 -1.28
C GLU A 128 3.45 -8.38 -2.27
N LEU A 129 2.44 -7.56 -2.05
CA LEU A 129 1.18 -7.68 -2.76
C LEU A 129 0.83 -6.41 -3.57
N ILE A 130 0.13 -6.61 -4.66
CA ILE A 130 -0.31 -5.56 -5.57
C ILE A 130 -1.83 -5.54 -5.62
N ASP A 131 -2.42 -4.39 -5.29
CA ASP A 131 -3.86 -4.21 -5.32
C ASP A 131 -4.42 -4.07 -6.74
N THR A 132 -5.71 -4.35 -6.90
CA THR A 132 -6.44 -4.02 -8.14
C THR A 132 -6.34 -2.54 -8.47
N GLY A 133 -6.35 -1.66 -7.45
CA GLY A 133 -6.20 -0.20 -7.59
C GLY A 133 -4.80 0.25 -8.00
N HIS A 134 -3.78 -0.57 -7.85
CA HIS A 134 -2.39 -0.27 -8.22
C HIS A 134 -2.17 -0.33 -9.74
N ALA A 135 -2.99 0.41 -10.52
CA ALA A 135 -3.02 0.36 -11.98
C ALA A 135 -1.65 0.66 -12.64
N ARG A 136 -0.85 1.55 -12.04
CA ARG A 136 0.44 1.96 -12.61
C ARG A 136 1.47 0.84 -12.61
N ILE A 137 1.64 0.12 -11.49
CA ILE A 137 2.60 -0.97 -11.41
C ILE A 137 2.13 -2.18 -12.23
N ARG A 138 0.82 -2.44 -12.29
CA ARG A 138 0.25 -3.50 -13.13
C ARG A 138 0.48 -3.23 -14.62
N ALA A 139 0.27 -1.99 -15.06
CA ALA A 139 0.58 -1.58 -16.42
C ALA A 139 2.07 -1.72 -16.74
N LEU A 140 2.95 -1.30 -15.81
CA LEU A 140 4.38 -1.44 -15.96
C LEU A 140 4.82 -2.90 -16.06
N ALA A 141 4.26 -3.80 -15.23
CA ALA A 141 4.51 -5.24 -15.33
C ALA A 141 4.13 -5.77 -16.73
N GLY A 142 2.95 -5.37 -17.26
CA GLY A 142 2.52 -5.73 -18.60
C GLY A 142 3.46 -5.21 -19.70
N GLU A 143 3.92 -3.95 -19.64
CA GLU A 143 4.90 -3.38 -20.57
C GLU A 143 6.24 -4.13 -20.56
N LEU A 144 6.62 -4.66 -19.41
CA LEU A 144 7.85 -5.43 -19.22
C LEU A 144 7.68 -6.92 -19.58
N GLY A 145 6.47 -7.38 -19.93
CA GLY A 145 6.16 -8.77 -20.20
C GLY A 145 6.19 -9.67 -18.96
N ILE A 146 5.97 -9.08 -17.77
CA ILE A 146 6.00 -9.79 -16.49
C ILE A 146 4.59 -10.24 -16.12
N ALA A 147 4.41 -11.53 -15.87
CA ALA A 147 3.13 -12.11 -15.48
C ALA A 147 2.81 -11.82 -14.01
N LEU A 148 1.54 -11.53 -13.74
CA LEU A 148 0.99 -11.43 -12.40
C LEU A 148 0.10 -12.64 -12.11
N ASP A 149 0.24 -13.21 -10.92
CA ASP A 149 -0.66 -14.21 -10.38
C ASP A 149 -1.83 -13.51 -9.69
N ASP A 150 -3.05 -13.95 -9.99
CA ASP A 150 -4.27 -13.47 -9.33
C ASP A 150 -4.55 -14.37 -8.13
N LEU A 151 -4.30 -13.85 -6.94
CA LEU A 151 -4.46 -14.60 -5.68
C LEU A 151 -5.91 -14.76 -5.24
N LEU A 152 -6.83 -14.02 -5.87
CA LEU A 152 -8.28 -14.13 -5.63
C LEU A 152 -8.98 -14.98 -6.69
N ASP A 153 -8.22 -15.56 -7.65
CA ASP A 153 -8.76 -16.50 -8.63
C ASP A 153 -8.96 -17.86 -7.95
N GLY A 154 -10.24 -18.23 -7.74
CA GLY A 154 -10.67 -19.43 -7.04
C GLY A 154 -11.50 -19.15 -5.78
N ASP A 155 -12.08 -20.23 -5.21
CA ASP A 155 -12.98 -20.19 -4.06
C ASP A 155 -12.19 -20.03 -2.73
N ARG A 156 -11.50 -18.91 -2.55
CA ARG A 156 -10.71 -18.59 -1.35
C ARG A 156 -11.38 -17.54 -0.46
N ASP A 157 -12.71 -17.47 -0.48
CA ASP A 157 -13.49 -16.44 0.21
C ASP A 157 -13.63 -16.62 1.73
N HIS A 158 -12.89 -17.54 2.35
CA HIS A 158 -13.06 -17.83 3.77
C HIS A 158 -11.77 -17.58 4.55
N ASP A 159 -11.62 -16.33 5.04
CA ASP A 159 -10.64 -16.06 6.08
C ASP A 159 -11.01 -16.85 7.34
N THR A 160 -10.11 -17.71 7.79
CA THR A 160 -10.28 -18.48 9.03
C THR A 160 -9.41 -17.86 10.11
N TRP A 161 -10.02 -17.43 11.19
CA TRP A 161 -9.36 -16.84 12.34
C TRP A 161 -9.33 -17.85 13.48
N PHE A 162 -8.16 -18.11 14.03
CA PHE A 162 -7.99 -19.04 15.13
C PHE A 162 -7.32 -18.33 16.29
N PHE A 163 -8.06 -18.10 17.38
CA PHE A 163 -7.60 -17.43 18.58
C PHE A 163 -8.08 -18.18 19.84
N ASP A 164 -7.21 -18.27 20.84
CA ASP A 164 -7.50 -18.91 22.11
C ASP A 164 -8.07 -20.34 21.96
N GLY A 165 -7.51 -21.12 21.01
CA GLY A 165 -7.89 -22.51 20.79
C GLY A 165 -9.20 -22.72 20.01
N ARG A 166 -9.79 -21.67 19.39
CA ARG A 166 -11.01 -21.79 18.62
C ARG A 166 -11.01 -20.96 17.34
N ALA A 167 -11.79 -21.38 16.37
CA ALA A 167 -12.07 -20.59 15.18
C ALA A 167 -13.06 -19.46 15.52
N ILE A 168 -12.81 -18.28 14.95
CA ILE A 168 -13.67 -17.09 15.05
C ILE A 168 -14.22 -16.79 13.68
N GLY A 169 -15.53 -16.80 13.53
CA GLY A 169 -16.20 -16.46 12.28
C GLY A 169 -16.33 -14.94 12.09
N GLU A 170 -16.45 -14.52 10.82
CA GLU A 170 -16.61 -13.12 10.45
C GLU A 170 -17.76 -12.42 11.18
N ALA A 171 -18.92 -13.08 11.29
CA ALA A 171 -20.08 -12.51 11.97
C ALA A 171 -19.84 -12.25 13.46
N GLU A 172 -19.06 -13.11 14.13
CA GLU A 172 -18.66 -12.92 15.52
C GLU A 172 -17.69 -11.72 15.65
N LEU A 173 -16.71 -11.63 14.74
CA LEU A 173 -15.76 -10.51 14.73
C LEU A 173 -16.50 -9.19 14.49
N VAL A 174 -17.41 -9.13 13.52
CA VAL A 174 -18.22 -7.93 13.24
C VAL A 174 -18.99 -7.48 14.48
N ARG A 175 -19.68 -8.40 15.16
CA ARG A 175 -20.42 -8.08 16.39
C ARG A 175 -19.52 -7.54 17.51
N ALA A 176 -18.38 -8.19 17.72
CA ALA A 176 -17.42 -7.77 18.74
C ALA A 176 -16.79 -6.40 18.43
N PHE A 177 -16.66 -6.06 17.14
CA PHE A 177 -16.07 -4.81 16.68
C PHE A 177 -17.04 -3.61 16.70
N VAL A 178 -18.35 -3.81 16.78
CA VAL A 178 -19.36 -2.73 16.80
C VAL A 178 -19.08 -1.64 17.83
N PRO A 179 -18.83 -1.95 19.12
CA PRO A 179 -18.53 -0.90 20.10
C PRO A 179 -17.22 -0.18 19.84
N VAL A 180 -16.22 -0.88 19.29
CA VAL A 180 -14.93 -0.31 18.90
C VAL A 180 -15.11 0.67 17.75
N ALA A 181 -15.87 0.30 16.72
CA ALA A 181 -16.20 1.17 15.60
C ALA A 181 -16.92 2.45 16.05
N ALA A 182 -17.86 2.34 17.00
CA ALA A 182 -18.55 3.50 17.58
C ALA A 182 -17.59 4.45 18.33
N ALA A 183 -16.60 3.89 19.03
CA ALA A 183 -15.59 4.68 19.73
C ALA A 183 -14.65 5.38 18.74
N ILE A 184 -14.25 4.70 17.67
CA ILE A 184 -13.44 5.28 16.58
C ILE A 184 -14.17 6.47 15.96
N GLU A 185 -15.42 6.29 15.55
CA GLU A 185 -16.22 7.36 14.92
C GLU A 185 -16.36 8.59 15.84
N ARG A 186 -16.62 8.37 17.13
CA ARG A 186 -16.72 9.45 18.11
C ARG A 186 -15.41 10.24 18.22
N ASP A 187 -14.30 9.53 18.32
CA ASP A 187 -12.99 10.15 18.56
C ASP A 187 -12.48 10.86 17.29
N LEU A 188 -12.69 10.28 16.11
CA LEU A 188 -12.37 10.95 14.84
C LEU A 188 -13.25 12.18 14.60
N ALA A 189 -14.55 12.12 14.94
CA ALA A 189 -15.43 13.29 14.84
C ALA A 189 -14.97 14.44 15.76
N SER A 190 -14.38 14.14 16.92
CA SER A 190 -13.82 15.15 17.83
C SER A 190 -12.50 15.73 17.33
N ALA A 191 -11.72 14.95 16.62
CA ALA A 191 -10.45 15.36 16.02
C ALA A 191 -10.62 16.23 14.76
N GLY A 192 -11.82 16.23 14.17
CA GLY A 192 -12.12 16.93 12.93
C GLY A 192 -11.74 16.14 11.68
N ASP A 193 -11.96 16.76 10.53
CA ASP A 193 -11.60 16.25 9.20
C ASP A 193 -10.26 16.80 8.68
N GLY A 194 -9.37 17.15 9.62
CA GLY A 194 -8.07 17.74 9.34
C GLY A 194 -7.14 16.80 8.56
N SER A 195 -6.08 17.39 8.02
CA SER A 195 -5.11 16.69 7.17
C SER A 195 -4.23 15.69 7.92
N TYR A 196 -4.44 15.43 9.21
CA TYR A 196 -3.64 14.55 10.06
C TYR A 196 -2.13 14.78 9.89
N ASP A 197 -1.69 16.01 9.87
CA ASP A 197 -0.29 16.37 9.78
C ASP A 197 0.22 17.02 11.08
N HIS A 198 1.54 17.20 11.16
CA HIS A 198 2.21 17.76 12.33
C HIS A 198 1.82 19.23 12.61
N GLN A 199 1.17 19.91 11.69
CA GLN A 199 0.71 21.29 11.83
C GLN A 199 -0.71 21.40 12.41
N ASP A 200 -1.43 20.27 12.52
CA ASP A 200 -2.77 20.27 13.09
C ASP A 200 -2.75 20.79 14.53
N SER A 201 -3.50 21.87 14.75
CA SER A 201 -3.59 22.53 16.05
C SER A 201 -4.77 22.05 16.90
N ASN A 202 -5.62 21.14 16.39
CA ASN A 202 -6.77 20.61 17.12
C ASN A 202 -6.32 19.89 18.40
N PRO A 203 -6.73 20.34 19.61
CA PRO A 203 -6.30 19.69 20.84
C PRO A 203 -6.75 18.24 20.97
N ALA A 204 -7.92 17.88 20.42
CA ALA A 204 -8.42 16.51 20.44
C ALA A 204 -7.56 15.61 19.55
N PHE A 205 -7.16 16.10 18.36
CA PHE A 205 -6.23 15.39 17.48
C PHE A 205 -4.88 15.13 18.19
N ARG A 206 -4.27 16.18 18.77
CA ARG A 206 -3.00 16.04 19.51
C ARG A 206 -3.08 15.10 20.70
N ALA A 207 -4.22 15.09 21.41
CA ALA A 207 -4.43 14.16 22.51
C ALA A 207 -4.50 12.70 22.04
N LEU A 208 -5.09 12.44 20.89
CA LEU A 208 -5.12 11.11 20.27
C LEU A 208 -3.73 10.71 19.74
N ASP A 209 -2.99 11.64 19.17
CA ASP A 209 -1.62 11.39 18.69
C ASP A 209 -0.65 11.06 19.84
N ALA A 210 -0.77 11.76 20.96
CA ALA A 210 0.05 11.52 22.16
C ALA A 210 -0.34 10.24 22.93
N MET A 211 -1.49 9.64 22.62
CA MET A 211 -1.99 8.40 23.24
C MET A 211 -1.52 7.20 22.45
N SER A 212 -1.06 6.13 23.13
CA SER A 212 -0.77 4.87 22.43
C SER A 212 -2.05 4.10 22.07
N ILE A 213 -1.95 3.17 21.12
CA ILE A 213 -3.06 2.25 20.80
C ILE A 213 -3.46 1.46 22.04
N THR A 214 -2.51 0.99 22.85
CA THR A 214 -2.77 0.30 24.12
C THR A 214 -3.62 1.16 25.07
N GLN A 215 -3.24 2.42 25.28
CA GLN A 215 -3.98 3.36 26.14
C GLN A 215 -5.38 3.63 25.59
N TRP A 216 -5.52 3.73 24.27
CA TRP A 216 -6.82 3.90 23.65
C TRP A 216 -7.71 2.67 23.84
N PHE A 217 -7.15 1.44 23.72
CA PHE A 217 -7.89 0.19 24.01
C PHE A 217 -8.37 0.15 25.46
N ASP A 218 -7.50 0.48 26.40
CA ASP A 218 -7.85 0.52 27.84
C ASP A 218 -8.99 1.50 28.11
N ARG A 219 -8.89 2.70 27.56
CA ARG A 219 -9.92 3.75 27.70
C ARG A 219 -11.29 3.33 27.15
N ASN A 220 -11.31 2.53 26.08
CA ASN A 220 -12.53 2.12 25.40
C ASN A 220 -12.96 0.67 25.72
N GLY A 221 -12.35 0.03 26.72
CA GLY A 221 -12.74 -1.31 27.19
C GLY A 221 -12.47 -2.43 26.17
N VAL A 222 -11.54 -2.23 25.23
CA VAL A 222 -11.17 -3.28 24.28
C VAL A 222 -10.36 -4.35 25.01
N SER A 223 -10.88 -5.57 25.07
CA SER A 223 -10.32 -6.65 25.89
C SER A 223 -10.51 -8.03 25.25
N GLY A 224 -10.01 -9.07 25.92
CA GLY A 224 -10.17 -10.46 25.50
C GLY A 224 -9.50 -10.78 24.17
N TRP A 225 -10.08 -11.72 23.43
CA TRP A 225 -9.54 -12.19 22.15
C TRP A 225 -9.50 -11.08 21.08
N LEU A 226 -10.47 -10.16 21.10
CA LEU A 226 -10.49 -9.05 20.13
C LEU A 226 -9.27 -8.12 20.33
N ARG A 227 -8.90 -7.81 21.61
CA ARG A 227 -7.69 -7.04 21.89
C ARG A 227 -6.44 -7.75 21.36
N LYS A 228 -6.30 -9.03 21.63
CA LYS A 228 -5.16 -9.83 21.13
C LYS A 228 -5.10 -9.86 19.61
N LEU A 229 -6.25 -9.99 18.95
CA LEU A 229 -6.35 -9.95 17.51
C LEU A 229 -5.86 -8.62 16.94
N LEU A 230 -6.33 -7.50 17.51
CA LEU A 230 -5.96 -6.15 17.10
C LEU A 230 -4.47 -5.86 17.40
N ASP A 231 -3.96 -6.33 18.52
CA ASP A 231 -2.56 -6.21 18.89
C ASP A 231 -1.64 -6.85 17.84
N VAL A 232 -1.87 -8.12 17.54
CA VAL A 232 -1.12 -8.84 16.49
C VAL A 232 -1.24 -8.14 15.14
N ALA A 233 -2.45 -7.69 14.76
CA ALA A 233 -2.70 -7.03 13.49
C ALA A 233 -1.86 -5.76 13.35
N TYR A 234 -1.88 -4.89 14.34
CA TYR A 234 -1.22 -3.59 14.26
C TYR A 234 0.29 -3.67 14.48
N THR A 235 0.75 -4.59 15.35
CA THR A 235 2.18 -4.88 15.48
C THR A 235 2.76 -5.38 14.16
N THR A 236 2.09 -6.31 13.50
CA THR A 236 2.53 -6.86 12.22
C THR A 236 2.47 -5.83 11.09
N GLU A 237 1.38 -5.06 11.02
CA GLU A 237 1.16 -4.10 9.94
C GLU A 237 2.13 -2.92 10.01
N MET A 238 2.37 -2.40 11.20
CA MET A 238 3.18 -1.18 11.41
C MET A 238 4.64 -1.49 11.78
N GLY A 239 4.96 -2.73 12.15
CA GLY A 239 6.31 -3.15 12.55
C GLY A 239 6.76 -2.55 13.88
N LEU A 240 5.83 -2.21 14.77
CA LEU A 240 6.10 -1.63 16.09
C LEU A 240 5.00 -2.09 17.06
N GLU A 241 5.35 -2.29 18.33
CA GLU A 241 4.39 -2.69 19.36
C GLU A 241 3.31 -1.63 19.56
N ILE A 242 2.08 -2.04 19.90
CA ILE A 242 0.93 -1.13 19.99
C ILE A 242 0.99 -0.12 21.14
N ASP A 243 1.84 -0.33 22.12
CA ASP A 243 2.12 0.62 23.20
C ASP A 243 3.08 1.74 22.78
N GLN A 244 3.79 1.58 21.64
CA GLN A 244 4.71 2.53 21.07
C GLN A 244 4.15 3.24 19.83
N GLN A 245 2.96 2.88 19.39
CA GLN A 245 2.28 3.51 18.25
C GLN A 245 1.26 4.53 18.70
N SER A 246 1.15 5.65 17.97
CA SER A 246 0.04 6.60 18.16
C SER A 246 -1.32 5.92 17.93
N ALA A 247 -2.31 6.26 18.77
CA ALA A 247 -3.68 5.81 18.56
C ALA A 247 -4.23 6.19 17.17
N LEU A 248 -3.75 7.28 16.59
CA LEU A 248 -4.14 7.71 15.24
C LEU A 248 -3.82 6.65 14.19
N ASN A 249 -2.73 5.88 14.33
CA ASN A 249 -2.43 4.78 13.42
C ASN A 249 -3.58 3.76 13.36
N PHE A 250 -4.17 3.45 14.49
CA PHE A 250 -5.33 2.56 14.57
C PHE A 250 -6.61 3.25 14.05
N LEU A 251 -6.90 4.44 14.54
CA LEU A 251 -8.16 5.15 14.29
C LEU A 251 -8.33 5.51 12.81
N THR A 252 -7.30 6.07 12.18
CA THR A 252 -7.36 6.51 10.78
C THR A 252 -7.28 5.33 9.81
N PHE A 253 -6.62 4.27 10.23
CA PHE A 253 -6.41 3.12 9.36
C PHE A 253 -7.67 2.23 9.27
N VAL A 254 -8.40 2.02 10.38
CA VAL A 254 -9.66 1.26 10.41
C VAL A 254 -10.87 2.12 10.07
N GLY A 255 -10.85 3.39 10.45
CA GLY A 255 -11.94 4.32 10.31
C GLY A 255 -11.93 5.12 9.01
N THR A 256 -11.14 4.73 8.02
CA THR A 256 -10.99 5.49 6.79
C THR A 256 -12.32 5.83 6.17
N GLU A 257 -12.50 7.12 6.03
CA GLU A 257 -13.62 7.77 5.39
C GLU A 257 -13.82 7.28 3.97
N ASP A 258 -14.98 6.74 3.68
CA ASP A 258 -15.51 6.73 2.34
C ASP A 258 -16.72 7.66 2.33
N LYS A 259 -16.55 8.88 1.83
CA LYS A 259 -17.62 9.91 1.83
C LYS A 259 -18.72 9.60 0.82
N ASP A 260 -18.46 8.74 -0.17
CA ASP A 260 -19.32 8.63 -1.35
C ASP A 260 -19.89 7.23 -1.60
N ALA A 261 -19.45 6.17 -0.95
CA ALA A 261 -20.02 4.84 -1.10
C ALA A 261 -19.66 3.91 0.06
N PHE A 262 -20.63 3.10 0.49
CA PHE A 262 -20.40 1.96 1.34
C PHE A 262 -19.53 0.92 0.62
N ARG A 263 -18.24 0.98 0.83
CA ARG A 263 -17.27 -0.01 0.35
C ARG A 263 -16.94 -0.97 1.50
N ILE A 264 -17.58 -2.12 1.47
CA ILE A 264 -17.32 -3.23 2.41
C ILE A 264 -15.86 -3.66 2.38
N PHE A 265 -15.19 -3.44 1.26
CA PHE A 265 -13.79 -3.74 1.03
C PHE A 265 -13.04 -2.42 0.96
N GLY A 266 -12.12 -2.16 1.85
CA GLY A 266 -11.17 -1.05 1.70
C GLY A 266 -10.54 -1.03 0.30
N GLU A 267 -9.82 0.01 -0.04
CA GLU A 267 -9.21 0.16 -1.37
C GLU A 267 -8.17 -0.91 -1.69
N SER A 268 -7.57 -1.53 -0.66
CA SER A 268 -6.58 -2.60 -0.81
C SER A 268 -7.25 -3.98 -0.82
N ASP A 269 -7.05 -4.73 -1.88
CA ASP A 269 -7.51 -6.10 -2.04
C ASP A 269 -6.36 -7.12 -2.14
N GLU A 270 -5.09 -6.67 -2.08
CA GLU A 270 -3.87 -7.51 -2.07
C GLU A 270 -3.92 -8.66 -3.08
N ARG A 271 -4.45 -8.37 -4.24
CA ARG A 271 -4.95 -9.36 -5.19
C ARG A 271 -3.85 -10.01 -6.02
N PHE A 272 -2.79 -9.27 -6.36
CA PHE A 272 -1.82 -9.75 -7.32
C PHE A 272 -0.43 -9.87 -6.70
N HIS A 273 0.31 -10.85 -7.20
CA HIS A 273 1.73 -11.05 -6.92
C HIS A 273 2.47 -11.26 -8.25
N VAL A 274 3.71 -10.80 -8.37
CA VAL A 274 4.52 -11.06 -9.56
C VAL A 274 4.96 -12.52 -9.57
N ARG A 275 4.63 -13.24 -10.64
CA ARG A 275 5.09 -14.62 -10.82
C ARG A 275 6.61 -14.69 -10.81
N GLY A 276 7.16 -15.40 -9.82
CA GLY A 276 8.60 -15.54 -9.62
C GLY A 276 9.26 -14.42 -8.82
N GLY A 277 8.47 -13.54 -8.20
CA GLY A 277 8.91 -12.53 -7.24
C GLY A 277 8.82 -11.09 -7.75
N ASN A 278 8.40 -10.20 -6.85
CA ASN A 278 8.10 -8.81 -7.18
C ASN A 278 9.32 -8.01 -7.64
N ASP A 279 10.53 -8.38 -7.19
CA ASP A 279 11.77 -7.72 -7.59
C ASP A 279 12.13 -7.93 -9.07
N LEU A 280 11.41 -8.78 -9.81
CA LEU A 280 11.56 -8.91 -11.25
C LEU A 280 11.24 -7.60 -11.97
N ILE A 281 10.32 -6.78 -11.47
CA ILE A 281 10.00 -5.48 -12.07
C ILE A 281 11.23 -4.55 -12.05
N PRO A 282 11.81 -4.18 -10.88
CA PRO A 282 12.99 -3.32 -10.87
C PRO A 282 14.20 -3.97 -11.54
N ARG A 283 14.40 -5.28 -11.46
CA ARG A 283 15.49 -5.99 -12.14
C ARG A 283 15.37 -5.92 -13.66
N THR A 284 14.18 -6.09 -14.21
CA THR A 284 13.93 -5.98 -15.65
C THR A 284 14.15 -4.55 -16.15
N LEU A 285 13.72 -3.53 -15.38
CA LEU A 285 14.01 -2.14 -15.70
C LEU A 285 15.52 -1.87 -15.71
N ALA A 286 16.23 -2.29 -14.66
CA ALA A 286 17.66 -2.09 -14.55
C ALA A 286 18.44 -2.79 -15.69
N ALA A 287 18.05 -3.99 -16.08
CA ALA A 287 18.66 -4.72 -17.17
C ALA A 287 18.58 -3.99 -18.53
N LYS A 288 17.59 -3.09 -18.69
CA LYS A 288 17.44 -2.24 -19.89
C LYS A 288 18.30 -0.97 -19.84
N MET A 289 18.98 -0.67 -18.70
CA MET A 289 19.66 0.60 -18.44
C MET A 289 20.97 0.38 -17.65
N THR A 290 21.68 -0.72 -17.88
CA THR A 290 22.89 -1.08 -17.13
C THR A 290 23.99 -0.04 -17.24
N ASP A 291 24.04 0.72 -18.32
CA ASP A 291 24.98 1.81 -18.60
C ASP A 291 24.71 3.07 -17.76
N ALA A 292 23.52 3.19 -17.18
CA ALA A 292 23.08 4.38 -16.45
C ALA A 292 23.09 4.21 -14.92
N ILE A 293 23.30 3.00 -14.38
CA ILE A 293 23.13 2.69 -12.96
C ILE A 293 24.48 2.44 -12.29
N GLU A 294 24.75 3.18 -11.23
CA GLU A 294 25.94 3.06 -10.39
C GLU A 294 25.53 2.73 -8.94
N THR A 295 25.94 1.56 -8.45
CA THR A 295 25.66 1.09 -7.07
C THR A 295 26.79 1.44 -6.10
N GLY A 296 26.55 1.34 -4.80
CA GLY A 296 27.51 1.64 -3.73
C GLY A 296 27.79 3.14 -3.55
N HIS A 297 26.94 4.02 -4.09
CA HIS A 297 27.10 5.48 -4.04
C HIS A 297 26.10 6.10 -3.06
N VAL A 298 26.54 6.41 -1.86
CA VAL A 298 25.74 7.06 -0.81
C VAL A 298 25.72 8.56 -1.03
N LEU A 299 24.55 9.15 -1.25
CA LEU A 299 24.42 10.61 -1.32
C LEU A 299 24.65 11.20 0.09
N GLU A 300 25.60 12.13 0.21
CA GLU A 300 25.93 12.80 1.47
C GLU A 300 25.48 14.27 1.49
N ALA A 301 25.50 14.94 0.34
CA ALA A 301 25.10 16.34 0.25
C ALA A 301 24.58 16.71 -1.14
N ILE A 302 23.66 17.66 -1.15
CA ILE A 302 23.23 18.39 -2.35
C ILE A 302 23.47 19.87 -2.07
N ARG A 303 24.20 20.54 -2.96
CA ARG A 303 24.46 21.98 -2.89
C ARG A 303 23.84 22.65 -4.10
N ASP A 304 23.12 23.75 -3.87
CA ASP A 304 22.69 24.64 -4.93
C ASP A 304 23.84 25.54 -5.34
N GLU A 305 24.22 25.52 -6.60
CA GLU A 305 25.28 26.33 -7.18
C GLU A 305 24.74 27.04 -8.43
N ALA A 306 25.39 28.15 -8.80
CA ALA A 306 24.99 28.90 -9.97
C ALA A 306 24.97 28.00 -11.23
N GLY A 307 23.78 27.74 -11.76
CA GLY A 307 23.58 26.94 -12.96
C GLY A 307 23.23 25.46 -12.72
N GLY A 308 22.86 25.03 -11.49
CA GLY A 308 22.42 23.68 -11.21
C GLY A 308 22.75 23.21 -9.80
N TYR A 309 22.82 21.90 -9.63
CA TYR A 309 23.11 21.27 -8.36
C TYR A 309 24.42 20.49 -8.41
N VAL A 310 25.14 20.48 -7.28
CA VAL A 310 26.29 19.60 -7.06
C VAL A 310 25.91 18.55 -6.01
N LEU A 311 25.96 17.30 -6.40
CA LEU A 311 25.67 16.15 -5.54
C LEU A 311 26.98 15.50 -5.13
N ALA A 312 27.23 15.36 -3.83
CA ALA A 312 28.38 14.65 -3.29
C ALA A 312 27.99 13.23 -2.91
N PHE A 313 28.64 12.26 -3.53
CA PHE A 313 28.43 10.83 -3.26
C PHE A 313 29.68 10.22 -2.63
N ARG A 314 29.50 9.38 -1.62
CA ARG A 314 30.56 8.55 -1.04
C ARG A 314 30.47 7.13 -1.57
N LYS A 315 31.60 6.60 -2.04
CA LYS A 315 31.77 5.18 -2.39
C LYS A 315 32.96 4.60 -1.63
N GLY A 316 32.71 3.78 -0.63
CA GLY A 316 33.77 3.34 0.31
C GLY A 316 34.39 4.54 1.03
N ALA A 317 35.71 4.74 0.90
CA ALA A 317 36.44 5.88 1.45
C ALA A 317 36.54 7.10 0.49
N ALA A 318 36.07 6.97 -0.77
CA ALA A 318 36.20 8.03 -1.78
C ALA A 318 34.92 8.84 -1.88
N THR A 319 35.07 10.18 -2.06
CA THR A 319 33.96 11.09 -2.38
C THR A 319 34.06 11.51 -3.85
N ARG A 320 32.92 11.52 -4.53
CA ARG A 320 32.77 11.96 -5.93
C ARG A 320 31.68 13.03 -6.01
N GLU A 321 31.98 14.13 -6.63
CA GLU A 321 30.98 15.16 -6.95
C GLU A 321 30.44 14.98 -8.38
N VAL A 322 29.16 15.20 -8.51
CA VAL A 322 28.40 15.09 -9.76
C VAL A 322 27.58 16.37 -9.92
N ARG A 323 27.67 17.01 -11.05
CA ARG A 323 26.83 18.15 -11.43
C ARG A 323 25.57 17.64 -12.13
N ALA A 324 24.43 18.31 -11.83
CA ALA A 324 23.11 18.06 -12.42
C ALA A 324 22.37 19.38 -12.66
#